data_f23260673c35eff4af8f3db439175e89
#
_entry.id   f23260673c35eff4af8f3db439175e89
#
_cell.length_a   1.000
_cell.length_b   1.000
_cell.length_c   1.000
_cell.angle_alpha   90.00
_cell.angle_beta   90.00
_cell.angle_gamma   90.00
#
_symmetry.space_group_name_H-M   'P 1'
#
loop_
_entity.id
_entity.type
_entity.pdbx_description
1 polymer ?
#
loop_
_entity_poly.entity_id
_entity_poly.type
_entity_poly.pdbx_seq_one_letter_code
_entity_poly.pdbx_strand_id
1 'polypeptide(L)'
;MLDRTKKANDATIFVHNIIHVVETNMDGTSGAIYAIFLNALAHGLRLQSPSPPSPATVEVWSKALQSSLDVLSKYTPARPGDRTLIDALYPFVVTLFNTGDVKSAALAAEAGAKGTRGMKASLGRTVYVGGEGWQCVPDPGAHGLAEFLLGLSEGLQ
;
A
#
# COMPACT_ATOMS: atom_id res chain seq x y z
N MET A 1 -15.51 -22.25 23.15
CA MET A 1 -14.86 -22.54 21.87
C MET A 1 -15.07 -21.32 20.99
N LEU A 2 -14.08 -20.41 20.89
CA LEU A 2 -14.20 -19.18 20.07
C LEU A 2 -14.24 -19.60 18.60
N ASP A 3 -15.29 -19.18 17.92
CA ASP A 3 -15.55 -19.50 16.53
C ASP A 3 -14.42 -18.93 15.65
N ARG A 4 -13.52 -19.81 15.22
CA ARG A 4 -12.38 -19.48 14.35
C ARG A 4 -12.82 -18.88 13.01
N THR A 5 -14.03 -19.18 12.55
CA THR A 5 -14.59 -18.67 11.29
C THR A 5 -15.00 -17.21 11.39
N LYS A 6 -15.48 -16.73 12.53
CA LYS A 6 -15.78 -15.31 12.76
C LYS A 6 -14.52 -14.43 12.80
N LYS A 7 -13.39 -14.98 13.32
CA LYS A 7 -12.10 -14.24 13.32
C LYS A 7 -11.47 -14.10 11.95
N ALA A 8 -11.67 -15.06 11.06
CA ALA A 8 -11.08 -15.04 9.72
C ALA A 8 -11.73 -13.98 8.78
N ASN A 9 -12.96 -13.55 9.08
CA ASN A 9 -13.69 -12.56 8.29
C ASN A 9 -13.58 -11.13 8.81
N ASP A 10 -12.78 -10.88 9.84
CA ASP A 10 -12.53 -9.54 10.36
C ASP A 10 -11.31 -8.94 9.64
N ALA A 11 -11.58 -8.01 8.74
CA ALA A 11 -10.55 -7.31 7.95
C ALA A 11 -9.49 -6.65 8.86
N THR A 12 -9.90 -6.13 10.02
CA THR A 12 -8.99 -5.50 10.98
C THR A 12 -8.02 -6.52 11.57
N ILE A 13 -8.50 -7.70 11.95
CA ILE A 13 -7.64 -8.78 12.47
C ILE A 13 -6.68 -9.28 11.39
N PHE A 14 -7.15 -9.41 10.15
CA PHE A 14 -6.32 -9.80 9.02
C PHE A 14 -5.16 -8.80 8.83
N VAL A 15 -5.46 -7.51 8.80
CA VAL A 15 -4.43 -6.46 8.66
C VAL A 15 -3.46 -6.46 9.86
N HIS A 16 -3.95 -6.67 11.10
CA HIS A 16 -3.06 -6.78 12.26
C HIS A 16 -2.08 -7.95 12.19
N ASN A 17 -2.48 -9.08 11.61
CA ASN A 17 -1.57 -10.20 11.40
C ASN A 17 -0.46 -9.83 10.40
N ILE A 18 -0.79 -9.08 9.34
CA ILE A 18 0.22 -8.57 8.39
C ILE A 18 1.15 -7.57 9.07
N ILE A 19 0.61 -6.64 9.87
CA ILE A 19 1.41 -5.67 10.63
C ILE A 19 2.45 -6.38 11.47
N HIS A 20 2.06 -7.42 12.21
CA HIS A 20 2.98 -8.19 13.05
C HIS A 20 4.13 -8.80 12.25
N VAL A 21 3.85 -9.33 11.05
CA VAL A 21 4.89 -9.88 10.16
C VAL A 21 5.82 -8.78 9.65
N VAL A 22 5.27 -7.63 9.26
CA VAL A 22 6.06 -6.49 8.79
C VAL A 22 6.97 -5.96 9.89
N GLU A 23 6.43 -5.71 11.08
CA GLU A 23 7.18 -5.14 12.21
C GLU A 23 8.27 -6.07 12.75
N THR A 24 8.10 -7.39 12.59
CA THR A 24 9.09 -8.38 13.04
C THR A 24 10.14 -8.75 11.99
N ASN A 25 9.87 -8.56 10.70
CA ASN A 25 10.73 -9.09 9.64
C ASN A 25 11.22 -8.05 8.63
N MET A 26 10.66 -6.83 8.66
CA MET A 26 11.06 -5.77 7.73
C MET A 26 11.77 -4.64 8.47
N ASP A 27 13.03 -4.47 8.16
CA ASP A 27 13.85 -3.38 8.69
C ASP A 27 13.90 -2.16 7.75
N GLY A 28 14.43 -1.05 8.30
CA GLY A 28 14.73 0.15 7.55
C GLY A 28 13.51 0.97 7.16
N THR A 29 13.70 1.85 6.18
CA THR A 29 12.67 2.83 5.76
C THR A 29 11.42 2.14 5.20
N SER A 30 11.57 1.06 4.44
CA SER A 30 10.44 0.34 3.86
C SER A 30 9.57 -0.29 4.94
N GLY A 31 10.18 -0.97 5.93
CA GLY A 31 9.46 -1.53 7.07
C GLY A 31 8.68 -0.47 7.84
N ALA A 32 9.31 0.69 8.11
CA ALA A 32 8.64 1.80 8.80
C ALA A 32 7.45 2.35 8.01
N ILE A 33 7.58 2.54 6.69
CA ILE A 33 6.51 3.04 5.84
C ILE A 33 5.34 2.05 5.81
N TYR A 34 5.60 0.76 5.60
CA TYR A 34 4.55 -0.26 5.61
C TYR A 34 3.89 -0.38 6.97
N ALA A 35 4.65 -0.36 8.07
CA ALA A 35 4.09 -0.40 9.42
C ALA A 35 3.15 0.78 9.70
N ILE A 36 3.57 2.02 9.39
CA ILE A 36 2.75 3.23 9.57
C ILE A 36 1.47 3.14 8.74
N PHE A 37 1.59 2.79 7.45
CA PHE A 37 0.45 2.69 6.55
C PHE A 37 -0.55 1.62 6.99
N LEU A 38 -0.08 0.42 7.31
CA LEU A 38 -0.93 -0.70 7.70
C LEU A 38 -1.58 -0.48 9.07
N ASN A 39 -0.89 0.13 10.03
CA ASN A 39 -1.49 0.50 11.32
C ASN A 39 -2.61 1.53 11.13
N ALA A 40 -2.41 2.53 10.27
CA ALA A 40 -3.45 3.49 9.91
C ALA A 40 -4.62 2.80 9.19
N LEU A 41 -4.35 1.81 8.33
CA LEU A 41 -5.36 1.02 7.64
C LEU A 41 -6.22 0.20 8.63
N ALA A 42 -5.60 -0.49 9.56
CA ALA A 42 -6.31 -1.24 10.60
C ALA A 42 -7.20 -0.32 11.46
N HIS A 43 -6.70 0.89 11.76
CA HIS A 43 -7.48 1.90 12.46
C HIS A 43 -8.68 2.39 11.64
N GLY A 44 -8.47 2.71 10.35
CA GLY A 44 -9.52 3.13 9.43
C GLY A 44 -10.60 2.07 9.24
N LEU A 45 -10.22 0.82 9.07
CA LEU A 45 -11.15 -0.32 8.97
C LEU A 45 -12.01 -0.46 10.23
N ARG A 46 -11.40 -0.32 11.42
CA ARG A 46 -12.12 -0.41 12.70
C ARG A 46 -13.15 0.71 12.85
N LEU A 47 -12.82 1.93 12.47
CA LEU A 47 -13.75 3.08 12.53
C LEU A 47 -14.94 2.93 11.59
N GLN A 48 -14.78 2.20 10.49
CA GLN A 48 -15.81 2.00 9.49
C GLN A 48 -16.55 0.67 9.63
N SER A 49 -16.13 -0.18 10.58
CA SER A 49 -16.79 -1.47 10.82
C SER A 49 -18.21 -1.25 11.32
N PRO A 50 -19.23 -1.80 10.64
CA PRO A 50 -20.61 -1.69 11.08
C PRO A 50 -20.88 -2.52 12.33
N SER A 51 -21.92 -2.15 13.07
CA SER A 51 -22.43 -2.96 14.17
C SER A 51 -23.83 -3.46 13.80
N PRO A 52 -24.06 -4.78 13.63
CA PRO A 52 -23.14 -5.90 13.83
C PRO A 52 -22.04 -6.03 12.77
N PRO A 53 -20.92 -6.71 13.08
CA PRO A 53 -19.82 -6.88 12.15
C PRO A 53 -20.25 -7.59 10.86
N SER A 54 -19.91 -7.01 9.72
CA SER A 54 -20.08 -7.61 8.39
C SER A 54 -18.75 -7.57 7.61
N PRO A 55 -18.59 -8.39 6.56
CA PRO A 55 -17.40 -8.33 5.71
C PRO A 55 -17.18 -6.91 5.18
N ALA A 56 -15.93 -6.45 5.18
CA ALA A 56 -15.58 -5.15 4.66
C ALA A 56 -15.78 -5.11 3.13
N THR A 57 -16.59 -4.18 2.68
CA THR A 57 -16.83 -3.95 1.24
C THR A 57 -15.67 -3.18 0.62
N VAL A 58 -15.59 -3.15 -0.72
CA VAL A 58 -14.61 -2.34 -1.45
C VAL A 58 -14.67 -0.87 -1.03
N GLU A 59 -15.87 -0.35 -0.75
CA GLU A 59 -16.04 1.02 -0.27
C GLU A 59 -15.40 1.24 1.10
N VAL A 60 -15.55 0.31 2.03
CA VAL A 60 -14.91 0.36 3.35
C VAL A 60 -13.39 0.33 3.21
N TRP A 61 -12.88 -0.59 2.37
CA TRP A 61 -11.45 -0.69 2.09
C TRP A 61 -10.89 0.58 1.45
N SER A 62 -11.55 1.13 0.43
CA SER A 62 -11.08 2.31 -0.28
C SER A 62 -11.01 3.55 0.62
N LYS A 63 -12.02 3.77 1.47
CA LYS A 63 -12.01 4.86 2.46
C LYS A 63 -10.92 4.67 3.51
N ALA A 64 -10.72 3.45 4.00
CA ALA A 64 -9.68 3.16 4.98
C ALA A 64 -8.27 3.35 4.37
N LEU A 65 -8.05 2.92 3.12
CA LEU A 65 -6.81 3.12 2.38
C LEU A 65 -6.52 4.61 2.12
N GLN A 66 -7.53 5.39 1.74
CA GLN A 66 -7.39 6.83 1.56
C GLN A 66 -6.97 7.52 2.87
N SER A 67 -7.65 7.21 3.97
CA SER A 67 -7.28 7.72 5.29
C SER A 67 -5.86 7.32 5.69
N SER A 68 -5.43 6.10 5.35
CA SER A 68 -4.07 5.62 5.64
C SER A 68 -3.00 6.37 4.85
N LEU A 69 -3.30 6.70 3.60
CA LEU A 69 -2.42 7.52 2.76
C LEU A 69 -2.26 8.94 3.34
N ASP A 70 -3.37 9.53 3.82
CA ASP A 70 -3.37 10.83 4.47
C ASP A 70 -2.55 10.82 5.77
N VAL A 71 -2.66 9.76 6.56
CA VAL A 71 -1.83 9.58 7.76
C VAL A 71 -0.37 9.43 7.38
N LEU A 72 -0.04 8.53 6.43
CA LEU A 72 1.34 8.29 6.00
C LEU A 72 2.02 9.58 5.51
N SER A 73 1.28 10.43 4.79
CA SER A 73 1.80 11.70 4.27
C SER A 73 2.28 12.69 5.34
N LYS A 74 1.90 12.48 6.61
CA LYS A 74 2.37 13.30 7.76
C LYS A 74 3.71 12.82 8.31
N TYR A 75 4.08 11.56 8.04
CA TYR A 75 5.30 10.92 8.57
C TYR A 75 6.42 10.82 7.55
N THR A 76 6.12 11.01 6.27
CA THR A 76 7.14 11.04 5.22
C THR A 76 6.96 12.25 4.31
N PRO A 77 8.07 12.91 3.88
CA PRO A 77 8.02 13.96 2.87
C PRO A 77 7.76 13.42 1.45
N ALA A 78 7.88 12.10 1.23
CA ALA A 78 7.75 11.48 -0.09
C ALA A 78 6.38 11.77 -0.72
N ARG A 79 6.40 12.16 -1.98
CA ARG A 79 5.22 12.45 -2.80
C ARG A 79 5.33 11.73 -4.15
N PRO A 80 4.24 11.60 -4.91
CA PRO A 80 4.32 11.15 -6.30
C PRO A 80 5.34 11.99 -7.09
N GLY A 81 6.26 11.32 -7.78
CA GLY A 81 7.36 11.94 -8.51
C GLY A 81 8.71 11.91 -7.80
N ASP A 82 8.78 11.47 -6.54
CA ASP A 82 10.03 11.40 -5.77
C ASP A 82 10.82 10.10 -5.99
N ARG A 83 10.36 9.23 -6.90
CA ARG A 83 10.96 7.93 -7.17
C ARG A 83 11.01 7.05 -5.92
N THR A 84 9.86 6.77 -5.36
CA THR A 84 9.66 5.94 -4.17
C THR A 84 8.47 5.00 -4.35
N LEU A 85 8.22 4.12 -3.38
CA LEU A 85 7.01 3.29 -3.37
C LEU A 85 5.70 4.09 -3.40
N ILE A 86 5.73 5.38 -3.05
CA ILE A 86 4.55 6.27 -3.11
C ILE A 86 4.07 6.43 -4.56
N ASP A 87 4.96 6.33 -5.54
CA ASP A 87 4.61 6.40 -6.96
C ASP A 87 3.72 5.25 -7.43
N ALA A 88 3.70 4.13 -6.73
CA ALA A 88 2.76 3.03 -6.94
C ALA A 88 1.57 3.08 -5.97
N LEU A 89 1.82 3.38 -4.69
CA LEU A 89 0.79 3.37 -3.65
C LEU A 89 -0.27 4.44 -3.88
N TYR A 90 0.15 5.67 -4.18
CA TYR A 90 -0.76 6.81 -4.37
C TYR A 90 -1.77 6.58 -5.51
N PRO A 91 -1.35 6.24 -6.75
CA PRO A 91 -2.29 6.01 -7.83
C PRO A 91 -3.20 4.80 -7.57
N PHE A 92 -2.72 3.75 -6.89
CA PHE A 92 -3.57 2.64 -6.46
C PHE A 92 -4.73 3.12 -5.59
N VAL A 93 -4.41 3.81 -4.49
CA VAL A 93 -5.40 4.25 -3.50
C VAL A 93 -6.40 5.21 -4.11
N VAL A 94 -5.93 6.20 -4.86
CA VAL A 94 -6.80 7.21 -5.50
C VAL A 94 -7.71 6.57 -6.55
N THR A 95 -7.19 5.66 -7.38
CA THR A 95 -8.00 4.98 -8.39
C THR A 95 -9.04 4.08 -7.74
N LEU A 96 -8.66 3.31 -6.72
CA LEU A 96 -9.61 2.46 -6.01
C LEU A 96 -10.71 3.29 -5.33
N PHE A 97 -10.36 4.40 -4.71
CA PHE A 97 -11.32 5.29 -4.07
C PHE A 97 -12.33 5.88 -5.07
N ASN A 98 -11.86 6.25 -6.25
CA ASN A 98 -12.70 6.88 -7.27
C ASN A 98 -13.56 5.90 -8.08
N THR A 99 -13.08 4.66 -8.29
CA THR A 99 -13.72 3.70 -9.20
C THR A 99 -14.34 2.51 -8.50
N GLY A 100 -13.85 2.16 -7.30
CA GLY A 100 -14.19 0.89 -6.64
C GLY A 100 -13.66 -0.35 -7.37
N ASP A 101 -12.84 -0.19 -8.40
CA ASP A 101 -12.30 -1.28 -9.22
C ASP A 101 -10.84 -1.57 -8.88
N VAL A 102 -10.62 -2.74 -8.26
CA VAL A 102 -9.28 -3.20 -7.83
C VAL A 102 -8.35 -3.40 -9.02
N LYS A 103 -8.86 -3.87 -10.15
CA LYS A 103 -8.04 -4.10 -11.35
C LYS A 103 -7.52 -2.79 -11.93
N SER A 104 -8.39 -1.81 -12.10
CA SER A 104 -7.99 -0.47 -12.56
C SER A 104 -7.00 0.18 -11.59
N ALA A 105 -7.19 0.00 -10.28
CA ALA A 105 -6.28 0.50 -9.27
C ALA A 105 -4.89 -0.16 -9.35
N ALA A 106 -4.83 -1.48 -9.54
CA ALA A 106 -3.58 -2.21 -9.70
C ALA A 106 -2.82 -1.78 -10.97
N LEU A 107 -3.53 -1.59 -12.08
CA LEU A 107 -2.93 -1.06 -13.31
C LEU A 107 -2.42 0.38 -13.14
N ALA A 108 -3.10 1.20 -12.37
CA ALA A 108 -2.63 2.55 -12.04
C ALA A 108 -1.34 2.52 -11.20
N ALA A 109 -1.23 1.58 -10.25
CA ALA A 109 0.01 1.37 -9.50
C ALA A 109 1.17 0.93 -10.41
N GLU A 110 0.91 0.01 -11.33
CA GLU A 110 1.90 -0.44 -12.32
C GLU A 110 2.38 0.70 -13.21
N ALA A 111 1.46 1.51 -13.70
CA ALA A 111 1.80 2.68 -14.50
C ALA A 111 2.64 3.70 -13.71
N GLY A 112 2.29 3.96 -12.45
CA GLY A 112 3.05 4.81 -11.56
C GLY A 112 4.48 4.28 -11.31
N ALA A 113 4.61 2.98 -11.02
CA ALA A 113 5.91 2.33 -10.85
C ALA A 113 6.77 2.43 -12.12
N LYS A 114 6.20 2.11 -13.29
CA LYS A 114 6.90 2.25 -14.58
C LYS A 114 7.32 3.69 -14.87
N GLY A 115 6.51 4.66 -14.46
CA GLY A 115 6.79 6.09 -14.60
C GLY A 115 8.02 6.57 -13.83
N THR A 116 8.47 5.82 -12.81
CA THR A 116 9.69 6.18 -12.06
C THR A 116 11.00 5.97 -12.84
N ARG A 117 10.95 5.33 -14.00
CA ARG A 117 12.13 5.19 -14.88
C ARG A 117 12.62 6.57 -15.32
N GLY A 118 13.92 6.77 -15.25
CA GLY A 118 14.54 8.04 -15.62
C GLY A 118 14.40 9.16 -14.58
N MET A 119 13.56 8.98 -13.56
CA MET A 119 13.43 9.97 -12.48
C MET A 119 14.67 9.96 -11.60
N LYS A 120 15.15 11.13 -11.22
CA LYS A 120 16.21 11.27 -10.22
C LYS A 120 15.60 11.02 -8.83
N ALA A 121 16.22 10.11 -8.07
CA ALA A 121 15.82 9.91 -6.68
C ALA A 121 16.21 11.12 -5.82
N SER A 122 15.27 11.63 -5.03
CA SER A 122 15.49 12.71 -4.07
C SER A 122 15.44 12.18 -2.62
N LEU A 123 14.85 11.00 -2.43
CA LEU A 123 14.62 10.39 -1.12
C LEU A 123 15.00 8.90 -1.12
N GLY A 124 15.21 8.38 0.09
CA GLY A 124 15.46 6.96 0.30
C GLY A 124 16.87 6.50 -0.11
N ARG A 125 17.08 5.18 -0.11
CA ARG A 125 18.41 4.59 -0.39
C ARG A 125 18.83 4.71 -1.86
N THR A 126 17.89 4.90 -2.76
CA THR A 126 18.14 5.07 -4.19
C THR A 126 19.00 6.30 -4.50
N VAL A 127 19.04 7.28 -3.59
CA VAL A 127 19.93 8.46 -3.70
C VAL A 127 21.41 8.07 -3.68
N TYR A 128 21.74 6.96 -3.03
CA TYR A 128 23.13 6.47 -2.90
C TYR A 128 23.55 5.52 -4.02
N VAL A 129 22.65 5.18 -4.94
CA VAL A 129 22.97 4.32 -6.08
C VAL A 129 23.68 5.18 -7.13
N GLY A 130 25.01 5.06 -7.19
CA GLY A 130 25.84 5.70 -8.21
C GLY A 130 25.94 4.85 -9.47
N GLY A 131 26.49 5.44 -10.54
CA GLY A 131 26.75 4.76 -11.80
C GLY A 131 25.64 4.96 -12.83
N GLU A 132 25.88 4.41 -14.03
CA GLU A 132 24.94 4.44 -15.14
C GLU A 132 24.07 3.17 -15.13
N GLY A 133 22.80 3.28 -15.50
CA GLY A 133 21.89 2.14 -15.65
C GLY A 133 20.70 2.11 -14.68
N TRP A 134 20.79 2.72 -13.49
CA TRP A 134 19.63 2.85 -12.61
C TRP A 134 18.47 3.63 -13.24
N GLN A 135 18.77 4.50 -14.21
CA GLN A 135 17.78 5.28 -14.96
C GLN A 135 16.89 4.39 -15.83
N CYS A 136 17.40 3.23 -16.27
CA CYS A 136 16.68 2.32 -17.15
C CYS A 136 15.68 1.40 -16.41
N VAL A 137 15.73 1.38 -15.09
CA VAL A 137 14.87 0.54 -14.26
C VAL A 137 13.94 1.39 -13.38
N PRO A 138 12.73 0.92 -13.09
CA PRO A 138 11.84 1.61 -12.16
C PRO A 138 12.41 1.61 -10.74
N ASP A 139 11.84 2.43 -9.84
CA ASP A 139 12.14 2.33 -8.42
C ASP A 139 11.80 0.93 -7.90
N PRO A 140 12.72 0.25 -7.20
CA PRO A 140 12.49 -1.12 -6.73
C PRO A 140 11.31 -1.24 -5.76
N GLY A 141 11.11 -0.24 -4.90
CA GLY A 141 10.00 -0.21 -3.95
C GLY A 141 8.65 -0.03 -4.66
N ALA A 142 8.59 0.88 -5.63
CA ALA A 142 7.40 1.09 -6.44
C ALA A 142 7.07 -0.16 -7.28
N HIS A 143 8.10 -0.76 -7.91
CA HIS A 143 7.92 -1.96 -8.72
C HIS A 143 7.42 -3.14 -7.89
N GLY A 144 8.09 -3.44 -6.78
CA GLY A 144 7.68 -4.56 -5.91
C GLY A 144 6.27 -4.39 -5.36
N LEU A 145 5.88 -3.18 -4.97
CA LEU A 145 4.50 -2.91 -4.53
C LEU A 145 3.49 -3.07 -5.68
N ALA A 146 3.81 -2.60 -6.87
CA ALA A 146 2.93 -2.72 -8.03
C ALA A 146 2.69 -4.19 -8.41
N GLU A 147 3.74 -5.02 -8.44
CA GLU A 147 3.63 -6.47 -8.70
C GLU A 147 2.78 -7.17 -7.63
N PHE A 148 2.97 -6.80 -6.35
CA PHE A 148 2.10 -7.32 -5.28
C PHE A 148 0.63 -6.96 -5.49
N LEU A 149 0.33 -5.71 -5.87
CA LEU A 149 -1.04 -5.25 -6.09
C LEU A 149 -1.68 -5.87 -7.34
N LEU A 150 -0.91 -6.14 -8.39
CA LEU A 150 -1.36 -6.90 -9.55
C LEU A 150 -1.73 -8.33 -9.17
N GLY A 151 -0.85 -9.03 -8.46
CA GLY A 151 -1.14 -10.39 -7.98
C GLY A 151 -2.35 -10.44 -7.04
N LEU A 152 -2.52 -9.44 -6.16
CA LEU A 152 -3.71 -9.30 -5.33
C LEU A 152 -4.98 -9.16 -6.20
N SER A 153 -4.95 -8.32 -7.22
CA SER A 153 -6.07 -8.11 -8.14
C SER A 153 -6.45 -9.37 -8.91
N GLU A 154 -5.47 -10.19 -9.30
CA GLU A 154 -5.69 -11.47 -9.98
C GLU A 154 -6.32 -12.50 -9.03
N GLY A 155 -5.89 -12.53 -7.78
CA GLY A 155 -6.42 -13.45 -6.77
C GLY A 155 -7.85 -13.14 -6.30
N LEU A 156 -8.39 -11.96 -6.63
CA LEU A 156 -9.74 -11.54 -6.29
C LEU A 156 -10.76 -11.76 -7.43
N GLN A 157 -10.33 -12.21 -8.60
CA GLN A 157 -11.18 -12.58 -9.74
C GLN A 157 -11.66 -14.03 -9.63
#